data_0285e44619c48acdd88fdbe3d6d63b07
#
_entry.id   0285e44619c48acdd88fdbe3d6d63b07
#
_cell.length_a   1.000
_cell.length_b   1.000
_cell.length_c   1.000
_cell.angle_alpha   90.00
_cell.angle_beta   90.00
_cell.angle_gamma   90.00
#
_symmetry.space_group_name_H-M   'P 1'
#
loop_
_entity.id
_entity.type
_entity.pdbx_description
1 polymer ?
#
loop_
_entity_poly.entity_id
_entity_poly.type
_entity_poly.pdbx_seq_one_letter_code
_entity_poly.pdbx_strand_id
1 'polypeptide(L)'
;MHDSKFVRILTKVLLVVVTAEILVIAVWFVSHKSRRMLAPKSVVSVSDAVSTSDETAAPVPVSLNQTSAETGKGLTFQLIAQGGDGIVFRSSDENIASVDENGLVKGTGVGQCTVTAENKDGSRADCAVTVKKTCYLTIDDGPTGSTEDILAVLKEYDVKATFFVVNSTNLHLTKDMQEQGHVVGLHSNSHKFKECYATYYSYLRGIEILSDKVEGIIGKKCDLLRFPGGTDNTRCDPLWMRRNLSGAEDLGYRVFDWTATAGDTSKQASAAFSLKNVKKSCTDDEEILLMHDRSLNVPALKKIIPYLREQGYLFATLDQYPEKSYHTVPVYSHDHPDLPAKSVCVTHENFSIYAGKEILLMARMDPIESTDYVRWESADPTIATVSISGNVTALKQGKVDIYAITSSGQRGVCHMTVL
;
A
#
# COMPACT_ATOMS: atom_id res chain seq x y z
N MET A 1 42.90 20.73 1.58
CA MET A 1 42.35 22.07 1.88
C MET A 1 41.09 22.43 1.08
N HIS A 2 40.28 21.43 0.69
CA HIS A 2 39.03 21.70 -0.09
C HIS A 2 37.73 21.44 0.73
N ASP A 3 37.82 20.85 1.90
CA ASP A 3 36.63 20.46 2.69
C ASP A 3 35.96 21.57 3.53
N SER A 4 36.68 22.64 3.84
CA SER A 4 36.14 23.66 4.76
C SER A 4 35.10 24.60 4.11
N LYS A 5 35.13 24.77 2.78
CA LYS A 5 34.16 25.61 2.06
C LYS A 5 32.81 24.93 1.86
N PHE A 6 32.81 23.61 1.61
CA PHE A 6 31.58 22.85 1.39
C PHE A 6 30.76 22.73 2.67
N VAL A 7 31.42 22.44 3.80
CA VAL A 7 30.76 22.37 5.12
C VAL A 7 30.17 23.73 5.51
N ARG A 8 30.86 24.84 5.23
CA ARG A 8 30.34 26.20 5.52
C ARG A 8 29.14 26.60 4.65
N ILE A 9 29.03 26.08 3.42
CA ILE A 9 27.89 26.32 2.55
C ILE A 9 26.69 25.49 3.04
N LEU A 10 26.91 24.21 3.39
CA LEU A 10 25.85 23.34 3.91
C LEU A 10 25.25 23.87 5.23
N THR A 11 26.13 24.36 6.13
CA THR A 11 25.68 24.95 7.40
C THR A 11 24.86 26.23 7.19
N LYS A 12 25.22 27.06 6.20
CA LYS A 12 24.46 28.28 5.87
C LYS A 12 23.10 27.96 5.24
N VAL A 13 23.03 26.94 4.36
CA VAL A 13 21.77 26.51 3.75
C VAL A 13 20.85 25.91 4.79
N LEU A 14 21.35 25.06 5.70
CA LEU A 14 20.58 24.50 6.80
C LEU A 14 20.05 25.58 7.75
N LEU A 15 20.85 26.62 8.05
CA LEU A 15 20.45 27.75 8.91
C LEU A 15 19.34 28.57 8.26
N VAL A 16 19.34 28.77 6.95
CA VAL A 16 18.31 29.51 6.20
C VAL A 16 16.99 28.72 6.17
N VAL A 17 17.02 27.40 6.02
CA VAL A 17 15.82 26.55 6.02
C VAL A 17 15.17 26.55 7.42
N VAL A 18 15.95 26.35 8.49
CA VAL A 18 15.44 26.38 9.86
C VAL A 18 14.86 27.73 10.26
N THR A 19 15.47 28.84 9.81
CA THR A 19 14.92 30.19 10.07
C THR A 19 13.63 30.46 9.30
N ALA A 20 13.48 29.91 8.08
CA ALA A 20 12.24 30.03 7.31
C ALA A 20 11.07 29.29 7.96
N GLU A 21 11.30 28.09 8.46
CA GLU A 21 10.27 27.31 9.18
C GLU A 21 9.83 27.97 10.50
N ILE A 22 10.79 28.53 11.27
CA ILE A 22 10.48 29.28 12.50
C ILE A 22 9.67 30.55 12.19
N LEU A 23 9.95 31.23 11.07
CA LEU A 23 9.20 32.42 10.65
C LEU A 23 7.74 32.07 10.27
N VAL A 24 7.51 30.95 9.59
CA VAL A 24 6.16 30.48 9.23
C VAL A 24 5.35 30.12 10.47
N ILE A 25 5.97 29.45 11.46
CA ILE A 25 5.31 29.11 12.73
C ILE A 25 5.01 30.39 13.54
N ALA A 26 5.92 31.36 13.56
CA ALA A 26 5.70 32.63 14.25
C ALA A 26 4.57 33.45 13.62
N VAL A 27 4.47 33.51 12.30
CA VAL A 27 3.38 34.20 11.58
C VAL A 27 2.04 33.50 11.84
N TRP A 28 2.03 32.16 11.88
CA TRP A 28 0.82 31.39 12.21
C TRP A 28 0.35 31.66 13.65
N PHE A 29 1.26 31.70 14.64
CA PHE A 29 0.93 32.04 16.05
C PHE A 29 0.46 33.47 16.24
N VAL A 30 1.04 34.45 15.54
CA VAL A 30 0.61 35.85 15.62
C VAL A 30 -0.78 36.04 15.01
N SER A 31 -1.09 35.38 13.89
CA SER A 31 -2.40 35.45 13.25
C SER A 31 -3.52 34.80 14.09
N HIS A 32 -3.20 33.74 14.87
CA HIS A 32 -4.16 33.08 15.75
C HIS A 32 -4.34 33.79 17.10
N LYS A 33 -3.33 34.54 17.57
CA LYS A 33 -3.44 35.30 18.84
C LYS A 33 -4.21 36.60 18.68
N SER A 34 -4.29 37.20 17.51
CA SER A 34 -4.99 38.46 17.24
C SER A 34 -6.53 38.35 17.21
N ARG A 35 -7.09 37.13 17.31
CA ARG A 35 -8.57 36.94 17.36
C ARG A 35 -9.15 36.82 18.75
N ARG A 36 -8.39 37.08 19.82
CA ARG A 36 -8.89 36.93 21.22
C ARG A 36 -8.74 38.14 22.13
N MET A 37 -8.60 39.35 21.63
CA MET A 37 -8.68 40.54 22.48
C MET A 37 -9.25 41.73 21.72
N LEU A 38 -10.53 42.03 21.95
CA LEU A 38 -11.08 43.37 21.99
C LEU A 38 -12.57 43.28 22.37
N ALA A 39 -12.84 43.43 23.67
CA ALA A 39 -14.14 43.85 24.18
C ALA A 39 -13.94 45.19 24.87
N PRO A 40 -14.55 46.27 24.45
CA PRO A 40 -14.63 47.49 25.26
C PRO A 40 -15.91 47.46 26.11
N LYS A 41 -15.75 47.68 27.40
CA LYS A 41 -16.83 48.07 28.28
C LYS A 41 -17.22 49.53 28.00
N SER A 42 -18.48 49.78 27.70
CA SER A 42 -19.12 51.04 28.03
C SER A 42 -20.58 50.78 28.37
N VAL A 43 -20.94 51.10 29.60
CA VAL A 43 -22.30 51.14 30.15
C VAL A 43 -22.95 52.42 29.67
N VAL A 44 -24.05 52.31 28.94
CA VAL A 44 -25.07 53.38 28.87
C VAL A 44 -26.41 52.67 28.93
N SER A 45 -27.14 53.02 30.03
CA SER A 45 -28.54 52.66 30.26
C SER A 45 -29.43 53.56 29.42
N VAL A 46 -30.25 52.96 28.52
CA VAL A 46 -31.51 53.59 28.07
C VAL A 46 -32.55 52.50 27.91
N SER A 47 -33.72 52.83 28.46
CA SER A 47 -34.94 52.09 28.64
C SER A 47 -35.61 51.63 27.32
N ASP A 48 -36.23 50.47 27.41
CA ASP A 48 -37.48 49.98 26.79
C ASP A 48 -37.82 50.41 25.35
N ALA A 49 -37.57 49.49 24.42
CA ALA A 49 -38.52 49.20 23.37
C ALA A 49 -38.35 47.71 22.97
N VAL A 50 -39.28 46.88 23.43
CA VAL A 50 -39.46 45.51 22.90
C VAL A 50 -39.89 45.66 21.46
N SER A 51 -38.97 45.43 20.53
CA SER A 51 -39.31 45.03 19.16
C SER A 51 -38.78 43.61 19.00
N THR A 52 -39.69 42.67 19.16
CA THR A 52 -39.52 41.28 18.70
C THR A 52 -39.51 41.30 17.17
N SER A 53 -38.35 41.51 16.57
CA SER A 53 -38.09 41.06 15.23
C SER A 53 -37.30 39.75 15.34
N ASP A 54 -38.03 38.65 15.39
CA ASP A 54 -37.56 37.34 15.05
C ASP A 54 -37.22 37.37 13.54
N GLU A 55 -36.12 38.03 13.19
CA GLU A 55 -35.51 37.87 11.88
C GLU A 55 -34.88 36.48 11.88
N THR A 56 -35.67 35.45 11.59
CA THR A 56 -35.17 34.14 11.20
C THR A 56 -34.27 34.36 9.99
N ALA A 57 -32.97 34.33 10.23
CA ALA A 57 -31.97 34.37 9.16
C ALA A 57 -32.40 33.34 8.07
N ALA A 58 -32.44 33.80 6.83
CA ALA A 58 -32.83 32.91 5.74
C ALA A 58 -31.97 31.64 5.79
N PRO A 59 -32.57 30.45 5.65
CA PRO A 59 -31.83 29.19 5.74
C PRO A 59 -30.66 29.19 4.74
N VAL A 60 -29.47 28.90 5.22
CA VAL A 60 -28.27 28.80 4.38
C VAL A 60 -28.39 27.54 3.52
N PRO A 61 -28.49 27.69 2.18
CA PRO A 61 -28.69 26.52 1.31
C PRO A 61 -27.49 25.59 1.38
N VAL A 62 -27.74 24.27 1.49
CA VAL A 62 -26.70 23.25 1.39
C VAL A 62 -26.25 23.16 -0.07
N SER A 63 -24.94 23.02 -0.26
CA SER A 63 -24.32 22.74 -1.56
C SER A 63 -23.28 21.64 -1.44
N LEU A 64 -23.08 20.88 -2.50
CA LEU A 64 -22.06 19.84 -2.60
C LEU A 64 -20.95 20.26 -3.57
N ASN A 65 -19.74 19.76 -3.36
CA ASN A 65 -18.60 19.94 -4.28
C ASN A 65 -18.85 19.34 -5.68
N GLN A 66 -19.82 18.40 -5.79
CA GLN A 66 -20.25 17.80 -7.05
C GLN A 66 -21.69 17.30 -6.95
N THR A 67 -22.44 17.36 -8.07
CA THR A 67 -23.85 16.92 -8.16
C THR A 67 -23.99 15.55 -8.82
N SER A 68 -22.91 15.01 -9.37
CA SER A 68 -22.83 13.65 -9.89
C SER A 68 -21.42 13.09 -9.69
N ALA A 69 -21.33 11.78 -9.47
CA ALA A 69 -20.08 11.05 -9.30
C ALA A 69 -20.17 9.66 -9.94
N GLU A 70 -19.06 9.20 -10.47
CA GLU A 70 -18.86 7.82 -10.91
C GLU A 70 -17.76 7.19 -10.07
N THR A 71 -18.01 6.01 -9.51
CA THR A 71 -17.02 5.24 -8.74
C THR A 71 -17.12 3.77 -9.09
N GLY A 72 -16.13 2.97 -8.65
CA GLY A 72 -16.16 1.52 -8.78
C GLY A 72 -16.64 0.85 -7.49
N LYS A 73 -17.12 -0.39 -7.59
CA LYS A 73 -17.35 -1.22 -6.42
C LYS A 73 -16.06 -1.36 -5.60
N GLY A 74 -16.15 -1.17 -4.29
CA GLY A 74 -15.00 -1.15 -3.37
C GLY A 74 -14.30 0.20 -3.26
N LEU A 75 -14.38 1.08 -4.26
CA LEU A 75 -13.71 2.38 -4.27
C LEU A 75 -14.48 3.43 -3.47
N THR A 76 -13.75 4.46 -3.03
CA THR A 76 -14.31 5.59 -2.26
C THR A 76 -14.04 6.91 -2.93
N PHE A 77 -14.91 7.91 -2.65
CA PHE A 77 -14.66 9.31 -2.98
C PHE A 77 -15.28 10.23 -1.93
N GLN A 78 -14.80 11.47 -1.84
CA GLN A 78 -15.22 12.43 -0.85
C GLN A 78 -16.28 13.40 -1.40
N LEU A 79 -17.47 13.43 -0.78
CA LEU A 79 -18.41 14.52 -0.89
C LEU A 79 -18.13 15.57 0.20
N ILE A 80 -18.04 16.83 -0.20
CA ILE A 80 -17.87 17.96 0.70
C ILE A 80 -19.14 18.80 0.62
N ALA A 81 -19.85 18.91 1.74
CA ALA A 81 -21.03 19.73 1.86
C ALA A 81 -20.69 21.05 2.55
N GLN A 82 -21.35 22.14 2.11
CA GLN A 82 -21.28 23.48 2.70
C GLN A 82 -22.70 24.01 2.86
N GLY A 83 -22.93 24.87 3.86
CA GLY A 83 -24.20 25.57 4.09
C GLY A 83 -24.96 25.08 5.31
N GLY A 84 -24.99 25.91 6.37
CA GLY A 84 -25.67 25.64 7.63
C GLY A 84 -24.94 24.68 8.57
N ASP A 85 -25.53 24.43 9.71
CA ASP A 85 -25.00 23.58 10.78
C ASP A 85 -25.63 22.18 10.75
N GLY A 86 -24.85 21.19 11.21
CA GLY A 86 -25.34 19.83 11.46
C GLY A 86 -25.76 19.09 10.21
N ILE A 87 -24.93 19.19 9.16
CA ILE A 87 -25.12 18.44 7.91
C ILE A 87 -25.06 16.94 8.17
N VAL A 88 -26.05 16.22 7.64
CA VAL A 88 -26.16 14.76 7.69
C VAL A 88 -26.20 14.23 6.27
N PHE A 89 -25.38 13.22 5.99
CA PHE A 89 -25.39 12.52 4.71
C PHE A 89 -26.29 11.28 4.78
N ARG A 90 -26.99 10.98 3.69
CA ARG A 90 -27.81 9.78 3.54
C ARG A 90 -27.71 9.23 2.12
N SER A 91 -27.62 7.92 1.98
CA SER A 91 -27.77 7.24 0.71
C SER A 91 -29.23 6.81 0.50
N SER A 92 -29.73 6.91 -0.73
CA SER A 92 -31.04 6.36 -1.10
C SER A 92 -31.01 4.82 -1.20
N ASP A 93 -29.83 4.21 -1.40
CA ASP A 93 -29.63 2.76 -1.43
C ASP A 93 -28.19 2.40 -1.00
N GLU A 94 -28.03 1.96 0.25
CA GLU A 94 -26.72 1.59 0.80
C GLU A 94 -26.14 0.29 0.20
N ASN A 95 -26.95 -0.52 -0.49
CA ASN A 95 -26.44 -1.67 -1.24
C ASN A 95 -25.72 -1.26 -2.52
N ILE A 96 -25.96 -0.03 -3.03
CA ILE A 96 -25.28 0.52 -4.20
C ILE A 96 -24.13 1.43 -3.77
N ALA A 97 -24.38 2.39 -2.87
CA ALA A 97 -23.32 3.22 -2.26
C ALA A 97 -23.69 3.57 -0.84
N SER A 98 -22.76 3.36 0.09
CA SER A 98 -22.85 3.87 1.46
C SER A 98 -22.17 5.22 1.60
N VAL A 99 -22.57 6.00 2.61
CA VAL A 99 -21.91 7.26 2.95
C VAL A 99 -21.76 7.38 4.46
N ASP A 100 -20.60 7.83 4.94
CA ASP A 100 -20.36 8.07 6.36
C ASP A 100 -20.74 9.49 6.79
N GLU A 101 -20.64 9.77 8.09
CA GLU A 101 -20.94 11.07 8.69
C GLU A 101 -20.05 12.22 8.19
N ASN A 102 -18.89 11.91 7.61
CA ASN A 102 -17.94 12.86 7.05
C ASN A 102 -18.13 13.06 5.54
N GLY A 103 -19.10 12.38 4.92
CA GLY A 103 -19.36 12.44 3.49
C GLY A 103 -18.43 11.55 2.64
N LEU A 104 -17.71 10.60 3.24
CA LEU A 104 -16.96 9.60 2.49
C LEU A 104 -17.93 8.58 1.91
N VAL A 105 -18.06 8.56 0.59
CA VAL A 105 -18.92 7.64 -0.15
C VAL A 105 -18.11 6.42 -0.59
N LYS A 106 -18.65 5.21 -0.38
CA LYS A 106 -18.09 3.94 -0.83
C LYS A 106 -19.06 3.22 -1.76
N GLY A 107 -18.61 2.81 -2.94
CA GLY A 107 -19.36 1.92 -3.83
C GLY A 107 -19.48 0.52 -3.22
N THR A 108 -20.68 0.06 -2.93
CA THR A 108 -20.97 -1.25 -2.30
C THR A 108 -21.46 -2.28 -3.29
N GLY A 109 -22.17 -1.84 -4.35
CA GLY A 109 -22.69 -2.70 -5.41
C GLY A 109 -22.93 -1.92 -6.68
N VAL A 110 -22.92 -2.60 -7.82
CA VAL A 110 -23.13 -1.98 -9.15
C VAL A 110 -24.55 -1.45 -9.28
N GLY A 111 -24.71 -0.19 -9.70
CA GLY A 111 -26.02 0.44 -9.85
C GLY A 111 -25.96 1.97 -9.78
N GLN A 112 -27.11 2.57 -9.52
CA GLN A 112 -27.25 4.02 -9.35
C GLN A 112 -28.04 4.33 -8.09
N CYS A 113 -27.61 5.32 -7.34
CA CYS A 113 -28.31 5.85 -6.18
C CYS A 113 -28.09 7.35 -6.05
N THR A 114 -28.75 7.98 -5.07
CA THR A 114 -28.55 9.39 -4.74
C THR A 114 -27.99 9.49 -3.33
N VAL A 115 -26.92 10.27 -3.16
CA VAL A 115 -26.44 10.66 -1.84
C VAL A 115 -26.89 12.10 -1.58
N THR A 116 -27.65 12.31 -0.50
CA THR A 116 -28.20 13.59 -0.10
C THR A 116 -27.46 14.10 1.12
N ALA A 117 -27.07 15.38 1.11
CA ALA A 117 -26.65 16.14 2.29
C ALA A 117 -27.77 17.05 2.74
N GLU A 118 -28.16 17.01 4.02
CA GLU A 118 -29.26 17.79 4.61
C GLU A 118 -28.76 18.49 5.88
N ASN A 119 -29.03 19.80 6.02
CA ASN A 119 -28.77 20.55 7.24
C ASN A 119 -29.96 20.53 8.20
N LYS A 120 -29.78 21.09 9.41
CA LYS A 120 -30.85 21.18 10.45
C LYS A 120 -32.07 21.97 10.01
N ASP A 121 -31.91 22.89 9.08
CA ASP A 121 -32.99 23.75 8.58
C ASP A 121 -33.79 23.06 7.45
N GLY A 122 -33.44 21.84 7.07
CA GLY A 122 -34.08 21.05 6.02
C GLY A 122 -33.64 21.39 4.60
N SER A 123 -32.63 22.26 4.44
CA SER A 123 -32.02 22.49 3.12
C SER A 123 -31.22 21.27 2.68
N ARG A 124 -31.32 20.90 1.40
CA ARG A 124 -30.75 19.67 0.84
C ARG A 124 -29.96 19.94 -0.43
N ALA A 125 -28.94 19.09 -0.66
CA ALA A 125 -28.24 18.97 -1.93
C ALA A 125 -28.00 17.50 -2.23
N ASP A 126 -28.21 17.12 -3.51
CA ASP A 126 -28.12 15.76 -3.98
C ASP A 126 -26.91 15.56 -4.89
N CYS A 127 -26.31 14.38 -4.79
CA CYS A 127 -25.31 13.86 -5.71
C CYS A 127 -25.80 12.54 -6.32
N ALA A 128 -25.96 12.48 -7.63
CA ALA A 128 -26.25 11.24 -8.35
C ALA A 128 -24.98 10.37 -8.40
N VAL A 129 -25.01 9.18 -7.80
CA VAL A 129 -23.87 8.27 -7.75
C VAL A 129 -24.11 7.09 -8.66
N THR A 130 -23.19 6.84 -9.58
CA THR A 130 -23.13 5.63 -10.41
C THR A 130 -21.97 4.77 -9.95
N VAL A 131 -22.26 3.55 -9.50
CA VAL A 131 -21.25 2.55 -9.13
C VAL A 131 -21.11 1.55 -10.26
N LYS A 132 -19.90 1.42 -10.80
CA LYS A 132 -19.50 0.48 -11.85
C LYS A 132 -18.75 -0.71 -11.27
N LYS A 133 -18.52 -1.72 -12.09
CA LYS A 133 -17.58 -2.80 -11.80
C LYS A 133 -16.17 -2.24 -11.65
N THR A 134 -15.30 -2.91 -10.86
CA THR A 134 -13.90 -2.52 -10.68
C THR A 134 -12.96 -3.59 -11.21
N CYS A 135 -11.98 -3.19 -12.01
CA CYS A 135 -10.88 -4.04 -12.44
C CYS A 135 -9.55 -3.46 -11.96
N TYR A 136 -8.89 -4.18 -11.06
CA TYR A 136 -7.51 -3.90 -10.67
C TYR A 136 -6.57 -4.58 -11.67
N LEU A 137 -6.11 -3.82 -12.67
CA LEU A 137 -5.16 -4.34 -13.65
C LEU A 137 -3.79 -4.49 -13.01
N THR A 138 -3.25 -5.71 -13.01
CA THR A 138 -1.94 -6.02 -12.45
C THR A 138 -1.00 -6.62 -13.48
N ILE A 139 0.29 -6.23 -13.42
CA ILE A 139 1.32 -6.60 -14.39
C ILE A 139 2.55 -7.09 -13.64
N ASP A 140 2.86 -8.38 -13.76
CA ASP A 140 3.96 -9.05 -13.08
C ASP A 140 5.22 -9.14 -13.96
N ASP A 141 6.36 -9.50 -13.35
CA ASP A 141 7.65 -9.82 -13.96
C ASP A 141 8.42 -8.65 -14.60
N GLY A 142 7.87 -7.45 -14.57
CA GLY A 142 8.56 -6.25 -15.03
C GLY A 142 9.64 -5.73 -14.04
N PRO A 143 10.40 -4.70 -14.42
CA PRO A 143 10.48 -4.10 -15.75
C PRO A 143 11.28 -4.94 -16.77
N THR A 144 10.73 -5.06 -17.96
CA THR A 144 11.39 -5.74 -19.11
C THR A 144 11.67 -4.75 -20.24
N GLY A 145 12.10 -5.25 -21.42
CA GLY A 145 12.19 -4.45 -22.65
C GLY A 145 10.82 -4.04 -23.24
N SER A 146 9.71 -4.52 -22.67
CA SER A 146 8.34 -4.20 -23.13
C SER A 146 7.64 -3.17 -22.26
N THR A 147 8.22 -2.81 -21.13
CA THR A 147 7.61 -1.94 -20.12
C THR A 147 7.20 -0.58 -20.70
N GLU A 148 8.10 0.07 -21.44
CA GLU A 148 7.83 1.40 -22.03
C GLU A 148 6.65 1.36 -22.99
N ASP A 149 6.56 0.32 -23.84
CA ASP A 149 5.45 0.13 -24.77
C ASP A 149 4.12 -0.14 -24.01
N ILE A 150 4.16 -0.90 -22.92
CA ILE A 150 3.00 -1.14 -22.05
C ILE A 150 2.56 0.16 -21.40
N LEU A 151 3.48 0.94 -20.83
CA LEU A 151 3.18 2.26 -20.25
C LEU A 151 2.56 3.21 -21.28
N ALA A 152 3.08 3.20 -22.51
CA ALA A 152 2.51 4.00 -23.60
C ALA A 152 1.06 3.63 -23.92
N VAL A 153 0.72 2.33 -23.93
CA VAL A 153 -0.68 1.88 -24.11
C VAL A 153 -1.55 2.28 -22.93
N LEU A 154 -1.08 2.09 -21.69
CA LEU A 154 -1.83 2.48 -20.50
C LEU A 154 -2.12 3.99 -20.49
N LYS A 155 -1.15 4.81 -20.92
CA LYS A 155 -1.31 6.24 -21.08
C LYS A 155 -2.29 6.59 -22.21
N GLU A 156 -2.22 5.92 -23.37
CA GLU A 156 -3.14 6.10 -24.50
C GLU A 156 -4.61 5.91 -24.08
N TYR A 157 -4.85 4.94 -23.20
CA TYR A 157 -6.20 4.62 -22.71
C TYR A 157 -6.55 5.27 -21.38
N ASP A 158 -5.66 6.10 -20.79
CA ASP A 158 -5.82 6.67 -19.45
C ASP A 158 -6.21 5.61 -18.41
N VAL A 159 -5.39 4.56 -18.31
CA VAL A 159 -5.53 3.47 -17.34
C VAL A 159 -4.32 3.43 -16.42
N LYS A 160 -4.55 3.30 -15.13
CA LYS A 160 -3.49 3.02 -14.16
C LYS A 160 -3.50 1.55 -13.80
N ALA A 161 -2.31 0.99 -13.52
CA ALA A 161 -2.11 -0.41 -13.19
C ALA A 161 -1.18 -0.55 -11.97
N THR A 162 -1.21 -1.72 -11.34
CA THR A 162 -0.22 -2.11 -10.33
C THR A 162 0.81 -3.02 -10.97
N PHE A 163 2.09 -2.69 -10.84
CA PHE A 163 3.21 -3.48 -11.36
C PHE A 163 3.90 -4.21 -10.21
N PHE A 164 3.90 -5.54 -10.22
CA PHE A 164 4.69 -6.35 -9.30
C PHE A 164 6.05 -6.66 -9.94
N VAL A 165 7.08 -5.95 -9.47
CA VAL A 165 8.37 -5.89 -10.12
C VAL A 165 9.36 -6.94 -9.63
N VAL A 166 10.28 -7.32 -10.51
CA VAL A 166 11.45 -8.17 -10.21
C VAL A 166 12.73 -7.35 -10.31
N ASN A 167 13.80 -7.84 -9.66
CA ASN A 167 15.12 -7.21 -9.79
C ASN A 167 15.70 -7.46 -11.19
N SER A 168 15.65 -6.46 -12.04
CA SER A 168 16.09 -6.51 -13.43
C SER A 168 17.05 -5.34 -13.75
N THR A 169 17.70 -5.41 -14.91
CA THR A 169 18.53 -4.31 -15.43
C THR A 169 17.71 -3.05 -15.72
N ASN A 170 16.41 -3.18 -15.91
CA ASN A 170 15.49 -2.09 -16.22
C ASN A 170 14.78 -1.55 -14.97
N LEU A 171 15.22 -1.91 -13.77
CA LEU A 171 14.54 -1.54 -12.52
C LEU A 171 14.35 -0.02 -12.36
N HIS A 172 15.18 0.79 -13.02
CA HIS A 172 15.04 2.26 -13.07
C HIS A 172 13.69 2.73 -13.63
N LEU A 173 13.01 1.93 -14.49
CA LEU A 173 11.68 2.24 -15.04
C LEU A 173 10.56 2.23 -13.98
N THR A 174 10.83 1.74 -12.75
CA THR A 174 9.90 1.88 -11.63
C THR A 174 9.62 3.34 -11.29
N LYS A 175 10.57 4.24 -11.55
CA LYS A 175 10.37 5.68 -11.42
C LYS A 175 9.35 6.20 -12.43
N ASP A 176 9.46 5.79 -13.69
CA ASP A 176 8.53 6.19 -14.74
C ASP A 176 7.11 5.65 -14.49
N MET A 177 7.01 4.42 -13.96
CA MET A 177 5.72 3.86 -13.51
C MET A 177 5.08 4.76 -12.45
N GLN A 178 5.83 5.14 -11.41
CA GLN A 178 5.33 5.99 -10.33
C GLN A 178 4.96 7.39 -10.83
N GLU A 179 5.81 8.03 -11.63
CA GLU A 179 5.58 9.37 -12.17
C GLU A 179 4.36 9.44 -13.08
N GLN A 180 4.01 8.33 -13.75
CA GLN A 180 2.79 8.19 -14.54
C GLN A 180 1.56 7.80 -13.72
N GLY A 181 1.68 7.68 -12.38
CA GLY A 181 0.57 7.39 -11.47
C GLY A 181 0.21 5.90 -11.38
N HIS A 182 1.08 5.01 -11.83
CA HIS A 182 0.96 3.57 -11.55
C HIS A 182 1.49 3.25 -10.16
N VAL A 183 1.07 2.10 -9.61
CA VAL A 183 1.54 1.61 -8.32
C VAL A 183 2.60 0.53 -8.53
N VAL A 184 3.68 0.63 -7.77
CA VAL A 184 4.76 -0.36 -7.76
C VAL A 184 4.62 -1.24 -6.53
N GLY A 185 4.50 -2.54 -6.72
CA GLY A 185 4.58 -3.60 -5.73
C GLY A 185 5.80 -4.49 -5.97
N LEU A 186 6.10 -5.36 -5.03
CA LEU A 186 7.24 -6.27 -5.09
C LEU A 186 6.81 -7.67 -5.51
N HIS A 187 7.60 -8.34 -6.36
CA HIS A 187 7.31 -9.70 -6.80
C HIS A 187 8.39 -10.69 -6.34
N SER A 188 9.61 -10.51 -6.78
CA SER A 188 10.74 -11.33 -6.35
C SER A 188 12.09 -10.75 -6.79
N ASN A 189 13.16 -11.17 -6.11
CA ASN A 189 14.51 -10.75 -6.49
C ASN A 189 14.99 -11.39 -7.81
N SER A 190 14.56 -12.59 -8.16
CA SER A 190 15.08 -13.30 -9.35
C SER A 190 14.02 -13.99 -10.20
N HIS A 191 12.80 -14.16 -9.73
CA HIS A 191 11.70 -14.95 -10.31
C HIS A 191 12.06 -16.41 -10.68
N LYS A 192 13.19 -16.92 -10.18
CA LYS A 192 13.56 -18.33 -10.35
C LYS A 192 13.06 -19.11 -9.14
N PHE A 193 12.05 -19.96 -9.32
CA PHE A 193 11.42 -20.71 -8.22
C PHE A 193 12.44 -21.47 -7.34
N LYS A 194 13.48 -22.06 -7.94
CA LYS A 194 14.55 -22.75 -7.20
C LYS A 194 15.39 -21.82 -6.33
N GLU A 195 15.46 -20.53 -6.66
CA GLU A 195 16.16 -19.51 -5.88
C GLU A 195 15.20 -18.86 -4.87
N CYS A 196 14.00 -18.47 -5.32
CA CYS A 196 12.97 -17.86 -4.46
C CYS A 196 12.59 -18.78 -3.29
N TYR A 197 12.44 -20.07 -3.56
CA TYR A 197 11.95 -21.06 -2.60
C TYR A 197 12.99 -22.14 -2.26
N ALA A 198 14.29 -21.79 -2.31
CA ALA A 198 15.37 -22.72 -2.00
C ALA A 198 15.39 -23.11 -0.52
N THR A 199 15.02 -22.18 0.36
CA THR A 199 14.91 -22.36 1.80
C THR A 199 13.77 -21.52 2.33
N TYR A 200 13.37 -21.76 3.55
CA TYR A 200 12.38 -20.97 4.28
C TYR A 200 12.65 -19.45 4.24
N TYR A 201 13.93 -19.03 4.25
CA TYR A 201 14.28 -17.59 4.28
C TYR A 201 14.51 -16.96 2.90
N SER A 202 14.63 -17.78 1.85
CA SER A 202 15.12 -17.31 0.54
C SER A 202 14.24 -16.23 -0.06
N TYR A 203 12.92 -16.39 0.05
CA TYR A 203 11.97 -15.45 -0.52
C TYR A 203 12.00 -14.08 0.18
N LEU A 204 11.80 -14.06 1.50
CA LEU A 204 11.79 -12.80 2.27
C LEU A 204 13.12 -12.05 2.19
N ARG A 205 14.26 -12.78 2.16
CA ARG A 205 15.56 -12.14 1.89
C ARG A 205 15.63 -11.51 0.50
N GLY A 206 15.08 -12.19 -0.50
CA GLY A 206 14.99 -11.64 -1.86
C GLY A 206 14.14 -10.38 -1.91
N ILE A 207 13.01 -10.37 -1.19
CA ILE A 207 12.11 -9.21 -1.08
C ILE A 207 12.80 -8.04 -0.37
N GLU A 208 13.54 -8.27 0.72
CA GLU A 208 14.34 -7.26 1.40
C GLU A 208 15.30 -6.56 0.43
N ILE A 209 16.10 -7.33 -0.32
CA ILE A 209 17.05 -6.81 -1.30
C ILE A 209 16.34 -6.00 -2.41
N LEU A 210 15.20 -6.49 -2.90
CA LEU A 210 14.43 -5.79 -3.94
C LEU A 210 13.80 -4.51 -3.40
N SER A 211 13.25 -4.56 -2.18
CA SER A 211 12.62 -3.41 -1.51
C SER A 211 13.59 -2.25 -1.39
N ASP A 212 14.81 -2.50 -0.87
CA ASP A 212 15.84 -1.48 -0.72
C ASP A 212 16.23 -0.83 -2.04
N LYS A 213 16.35 -1.65 -3.11
CA LYS A 213 16.65 -1.13 -4.46
C LYS A 213 15.54 -0.26 -5.02
N VAL A 214 14.29 -0.72 -4.91
CA VAL A 214 13.12 0.00 -5.41
C VAL A 214 12.93 1.29 -4.61
N GLU A 215 13.02 1.24 -3.28
CA GLU A 215 12.95 2.43 -2.42
C GLU A 215 14.03 3.46 -2.78
N GLY A 216 15.25 3.02 -3.06
CA GLY A 216 16.34 3.88 -3.52
C GLY A 216 16.06 4.59 -4.85
N ILE A 217 15.16 4.04 -5.70
CA ILE A 217 14.79 4.62 -7.00
C ILE A 217 13.57 5.53 -6.87
N ILE A 218 12.50 5.06 -6.20
CA ILE A 218 11.21 5.77 -6.15
C ILE A 218 11.03 6.64 -4.91
N GLY A 219 11.94 6.57 -3.92
CA GLY A 219 11.95 7.40 -2.71
C GLY A 219 10.88 7.04 -1.69
N LYS A 220 10.18 5.90 -1.85
CA LYS A 220 9.21 5.40 -0.88
C LYS A 220 9.24 3.87 -0.80
N LYS A 221 8.90 3.33 0.37
CA LYS A 221 8.76 1.89 0.58
C LYS A 221 7.49 1.36 -0.11
N CYS A 222 7.61 0.20 -0.77
CA CYS A 222 6.46 -0.53 -1.31
C CYS A 222 5.85 -1.41 -0.22
N ASP A 223 4.54 -1.44 -0.12
CA ASP A 223 3.77 -2.28 0.80
C ASP A 223 2.98 -3.40 0.11
N LEU A 224 2.89 -3.37 -1.22
CA LEU A 224 2.21 -4.40 -2.01
C LEU A 224 3.18 -5.52 -2.39
N LEU A 225 2.75 -6.77 -2.22
CA LEU A 225 3.55 -7.96 -2.50
C LEU A 225 2.72 -9.00 -3.26
N ARG A 226 3.34 -9.67 -4.23
CA ARG A 226 2.79 -10.85 -4.89
C ARG A 226 3.83 -11.96 -4.94
N PHE A 227 3.48 -13.15 -4.48
CA PHE A 227 4.35 -14.31 -4.55
C PHE A 227 4.43 -14.84 -5.97
N PRO A 228 5.64 -15.23 -6.50
CA PRO A 228 5.75 -15.93 -7.76
C PRO A 228 4.90 -17.21 -7.81
N GLY A 229 3.93 -17.22 -8.72
CA GLY A 229 2.97 -18.31 -8.87
C GLY A 229 1.80 -18.28 -7.87
N GLY A 230 1.66 -17.20 -7.07
CA GLY A 230 0.61 -17.03 -6.07
C GLY A 230 0.90 -17.76 -4.75
N THR A 231 0.05 -17.54 -3.76
CA THR A 231 0.18 -18.17 -2.42
C THR A 231 -0.20 -19.64 -2.40
N ASP A 232 -0.93 -20.12 -3.42
CA ASP A 232 -1.36 -21.51 -3.58
C ASP A 232 -0.49 -22.30 -4.59
N ASN A 233 0.75 -21.84 -4.86
CA ASN A 233 1.59 -22.55 -5.81
C ASN A 233 2.23 -23.82 -5.22
N THR A 234 2.31 -24.87 -6.02
CA THR A 234 2.86 -26.18 -5.63
C THR A 234 4.38 -26.31 -5.81
N ARG A 235 5.08 -25.24 -6.20
CA ARG A 235 6.54 -25.22 -6.41
C ARG A 235 7.30 -24.78 -5.15
N CYS A 236 6.60 -24.23 -4.17
CA CYS A 236 7.10 -23.97 -2.82
C CYS A 236 6.66 -25.10 -1.89
N ASP A 237 7.48 -25.45 -0.90
CA ASP A 237 7.02 -26.27 0.21
C ASP A 237 5.82 -25.59 0.89
N PRO A 238 4.69 -26.27 1.09
CA PRO A 238 3.46 -25.64 1.60
C PRO A 238 3.62 -24.99 2.99
N LEU A 239 4.43 -25.60 3.88
CA LEU A 239 4.73 -25.02 5.19
C LEU A 239 5.58 -23.75 5.06
N TRP A 240 6.55 -23.74 4.13
CA TRP A 240 7.37 -22.56 3.86
C TRP A 240 6.54 -21.44 3.26
N MET A 241 5.60 -21.74 2.35
CA MET A 241 4.69 -20.74 1.81
C MET A 241 3.86 -20.10 2.93
N ARG A 242 3.29 -20.91 3.82
CA ARG A 242 2.54 -20.41 4.98
C ARG A 242 3.37 -19.48 5.87
N ARG A 243 4.61 -19.87 6.21
CA ARG A 243 5.54 -19.06 7.00
C ARG A 243 5.92 -17.76 6.29
N ASN A 244 6.21 -17.83 4.98
CA ASN A 244 6.53 -16.65 4.18
C ASN A 244 5.35 -15.68 4.09
N LEU A 245 4.11 -16.18 3.93
CA LEU A 245 2.91 -15.36 3.92
C LEU A 245 2.72 -14.64 5.25
N SER A 246 2.72 -15.38 6.37
CA SER A 246 2.58 -14.79 7.71
C SER A 246 3.69 -13.79 8.01
N GLY A 247 4.94 -14.11 7.64
CA GLY A 247 6.08 -13.21 7.82
C GLY A 247 5.97 -11.94 6.97
N ALA A 248 5.50 -12.04 5.73
CA ALA A 248 5.28 -10.88 4.87
C ALA A 248 4.20 -9.95 5.44
N GLU A 249 3.08 -10.52 5.92
CA GLU A 249 1.98 -9.74 6.51
C GLU A 249 2.37 -9.05 7.82
N ASP A 250 3.17 -9.70 8.66
CA ASP A 250 3.71 -9.11 9.90
C ASP A 250 4.72 -7.99 9.63
N LEU A 251 5.47 -8.09 8.54
CA LEU A 251 6.33 -7.01 8.05
C LEU A 251 5.56 -5.83 7.44
N GLY A 252 4.23 -5.93 7.40
CA GLY A 252 3.33 -4.89 6.92
C GLY A 252 3.04 -4.94 5.42
N TYR A 253 3.46 -5.99 4.73
CA TYR A 253 3.10 -6.17 3.33
C TYR A 253 1.63 -6.57 3.19
N ARG A 254 0.99 -6.02 2.16
CA ARG A 254 -0.32 -6.42 1.66
C ARG A 254 -0.11 -7.41 0.53
N VAL A 255 -0.58 -8.64 0.71
CA VAL A 255 -0.34 -9.74 -0.25
C VAL A 255 -1.51 -9.90 -1.21
N PHE A 256 -1.23 -9.98 -2.51
CA PHE A 256 -2.25 -10.07 -3.54
C PHE A 256 -2.01 -11.21 -4.52
N ASP A 257 -2.94 -12.15 -4.60
CA ASP A 257 -3.12 -13.06 -5.72
C ASP A 257 -4.03 -12.40 -6.79
N TRP A 258 -4.78 -13.16 -7.55
CA TRP A 258 -5.65 -12.67 -8.63
C TRP A 258 -6.96 -13.46 -8.68
N THR A 259 -8.01 -12.82 -9.20
CA THR A 259 -9.31 -13.46 -9.45
C THR A 259 -9.46 -13.83 -10.93
N ALA A 260 -8.82 -13.07 -11.81
CA ALA A 260 -8.90 -13.23 -13.25
C ALA A 260 -7.51 -13.22 -13.90
N THR A 261 -7.36 -13.85 -15.07
CA THR A 261 -6.09 -13.93 -15.79
C THR A 261 -6.25 -13.80 -17.29
N ALA A 262 -5.28 -13.11 -17.91
CA ALA A 262 -5.16 -13.08 -19.36
C ALA A 262 -4.57 -14.39 -19.96
N GLY A 263 -4.00 -15.27 -19.14
CA GLY A 263 -3.37 -16.53 -19.59
C GLY A 263 -2.17 -16.34 -20.53
N ASP A 264 -1.51 -15.21 -20.44
CA ASP A 264 -0.45 -14.72 -21.33
C ASP A 264 0.89 -15.42 -21.13
N THR A 265 1.03 -16.31 -20.14
CA THR A 265 2.17 -17.22 -19.95
C THR A 265 1.98 -18.58 -20.62
N SER A 266 0.79 -18.84 -21.18
CA SER A 266 0.50 -20.07 -21.91
C SER A 266 1.36 -20.21 -23.19
N LYS A 267 1.62 -21.45 -23.62
CA LYS A 267 2.27 -21.72 -24.92
C LYS A 267 1.46 -21.20 -26.12
N GLN A 268 0.15 -21.01 -25.95
CA GLN A 268 -0.78 -20.50 -26.98
C GLN A 268 -0.97 -18.98 -26.90
N ALA A 269 -0.24 -18.30 -26.01
CA ALA A 269 -0.43 -16.90 -25.73
C ALA A 269 -0.31 -16.03 -26.99
N SER A 270 -1.31 -15.17 -27.17
CA SER A 270 -1.41 -14.13 -28.20
C SER A 270 -2.41 -13.09 -27.72
N ALA A 271 -2.45 -11.93 -28.36
CA ALA A 271 -3.40 -10.88 -28.01
C ALA A 271 -4.88 -11.36 -28.12
N ALA A 272 -5.19 -12.22 -29.07
CA ALA A 272 -6.53 -12.80 -29.21
C ALA A 272 -6.83 -13.85 -28.13
N PHE A 273 -5.84 -14.67 -27.78
CA PHE A 273 -5.94 -15.66 -26.71
C PHE A 273 -6.11 -14.97 -25.35
N SER A 274 -5.34 -13.91 -25.08
CA SER A 274 -5.47 -13.14 -23.84
C SER A 274 -6.85 -12.50 -23.70
N LEU A 275 -7.37 -11.87 -24.76
CA LEU A 275 -8.73 -11.34 -24.74
C LEU A 275 -9.79 -12.43 -24.49
N LYS A 276 -9.63 -13.63 -25.12
CA LYS A 276 -10.52 -14.77 -24.89
C LYS A 276 -10.53 -15.21 -23.44
N ASN A 277 -9.36 -15.27 -22.79
CA ASN A 277 -9.25 -15.64 -21.38
C ASN A 277 -9.83 -14.57 -20.46
N VAL A 278 -9.56 -13.31 -20.71
CA VAL A 278 -10.18 -12.20 -19.95
C VAL A 278 -11.71 -12.28 -20.04
N LYS A 279 -12.27 -12.51 -21.24
CA LYS A 279 -13.73 -12.70 -21.41
C LYS A 279 -14.29 -13.87 -20.59
N LYS A 280 -13.48 -14.89 -20.33
CA LYS A 280 -13.89 -16.07 -19.57
C LYS A 280 -13.70 -15.88 -18.05
N SER A 281 -12.68 -15.15 -17.64
CA SER A 281 -12.28 -15.04 -16.23
C SER A 281 -12.79 -13.77 -15.54
N CYS A 282 -12.96 -12.66 -16.26
CA CYS A 282 -13.53 -11.42 -15.70
C CYS A 282 -15.06 -11.50 -15.74
N THR A 283 -15.68 -12.04 -14.71
CA THR A 283 -17.13 -12.27 -14.62
C THR A 283 -17.79 -11.56 -13.45
N ASP A 284 -17.02 -11.26 -12.40
CA ASP A 284 -17.50 -10.64 -11.17
C ASP A 284 -17.50 -9.10 -11.25
N ASP A 285 -18.11 -8.47 -10.27
CA ASP A 285 -18.18 -7.00 -10.20
C ASP A 285 -16.87 -6.37 -9.70
N GLU A 286 -15.95 -7.18 -9.19
CA GLU A 286 -14.63 -6.78 -8.72
C GLU A 286 -13.59 -7.83 -9.10
N GLU A 287 -12.59 -7.42 -9.88
CA GLU A 287 -11.61 -8.35 -10.43
C GLU A 287 -10.17 -7.84 -10.23
N ILE A 288 -9.29 -8.73 -9.80
CA ILE A 288 -7.84 -8.54 -9.85
C ILE A 288 -7.33 -9.29 -11.08
N LEU A 289 -7.05 -8.57 -12.16
CA LEU A 289 -6.64 -9.15 -13.43
C LEU A 289 -5.13 -9.30 -13.51
N LEU A 290 -4.65 -10.56 -13.62
CA LEU A 290 -3.25 -10.89 -13.81
C LEU A 290 -2.86 -10.83 -15.29
N MET A 291 -1.83 -10.05 -15.57
CA MET A 291 -1.04 -10.02 -16.80
C MET A 291 0.46 -9.98 -16.47
N HIS A 292 1.32 -10.15 -17.46
CA HIS A 292 2.77 -10.07 -17.27
C HIS A 292 3.40 -9.03 -18.20
N ASP A 293 4.56 -8.49 -17.83
CA ASP A 293 5.31 -7.52 -18.63
C ASP A 293 6.00 -8.22 -19.82
N ARG A 294 5.23 -8.34 -20.93
CA ARG A 294 5.63 -9.05 -22.15
C ARG A 294 5.14 -8.30 -23.39
N SER A 295 5.92 -8.36 -24.48
CA SER A 295 5.63 -7.67 -25.75
C SER A 295 4.27 -8.05 -26.34
N LEU A 296 3.83 -9.31 -26.16
CA LEU A 296 2.51 -9.76 -26.63
C LEU A 296 1.35 -9.03 -25.96
N ASN A 297 1.56 -8.46 -24.75
CA ASN A 297 0.54 -7.74 -24.00
C ASN A 297 0.35 -6.29 -24.48
N VAL A 298 1.28 -5.73 -25.23
CA VAL A 298 1.09 -4.41 -25.87
C VAL A 298 -0.15 -4.43 -26.79
N PRO A 299 -0.27 -5.32 -27.80
CA PRO A 299 -1.49 -5.41 -28.60
C PRO A 299 -2.68 -6.05 -27.85
N ALA A 300 -2.45 -6.83 -26.78
CA ALA A 300 -3.54 -7.42 -25.99
C ALA A 300 -4.28 -6.34 -25.18
N LEU A 301 -3.57 -5.45 -24.50
CA LEU A 301 -4.14 -4.34 -23.72
C LEU A 301 -5.02 -3.43 -24.59
N LYS A 302 -4.63 -3.13 -25.83
CA LYS A 302 -5.43 -2.37 -26.79
C LYS A 302 -6.78 -3.00 -27.13
N LYS A 303 -6.96 -4.29 -26.86
CA LYS A 303 -8.24 -5.01 -27.04
C LYS A 303 -8.97 -5.23 -25.71
N ILE A 304 -8.21 -5.51 -24.63
CA ILE A 304 -8.75 -5.84 -23.32
C ILE A 304 -9.36 -4.61 -22.65
N ILE A 305 -8.65 -3.47 -22.68
CA ILE A 305 -9.13 -2.24 -22.02
C ILE A 305 -10.49 -1.77 -22.59
N PRO A 306 -10.67 -1.60 -23.92
CA PRO A 306 -11.97 -1.23 -24.46
C PRO A 306 -13.05 -2.26 -24.13
N TYR A 307 -12.75 -3.55 -24.26
CA TYR A 307 -13.71 -4.61 -23.91
C TYR A 307 -14.18 -4.52 -22.45
N LEU A 308 -13.27 -4.39 -21.47
CA LEU A 308 -13.65 -4.30 -20.06
C LEU A 308 -14.47 -3.01 -19.78
N ARG A 309 -14.14 -1.90 -20.43
CA ARG A 309 -14.96 -0.68 -20.34
C ARG A 309 -16.39 -0.89 -20.88
N GLU A 310 -16.55 -1.61 -22.00
CA GLU A 310 -17.85 -1.99 -22.54
C GLU A 310 -18.64 -2.91 -21.59
N GLN A 311 -17.93 -3.72 -20.78
CA GLN A 311 -18.56 -4.56 -19.75
C GLN A 311 -18.85 -3.78 -18.44
N GLY A 312 -18.61 -2.47 -18.41
CA GLY A 312 -18.91 -1.60 -17.28
C GLY A 312 -17.80 -1.56 -16.22
N TYR A 313 -16.58 -1.98 -16.52
CA TYR A 313 -15.45 -1.87 -15.57
C TYR A 313 -14.80 -0.49 -15.59
N LEU A 314 -14.54 0.05 -14.40
CA LEU A 314 -13.52 1.07 -14.12
C LEU A 314 -12.21 0.39 -13.77
N PHE A 315 -11.11 1.04 -14.12
CA PHE A 315 -9.77 0.56 -13.73
C PHE A 315 -9.30 1.28 -12.48
N ALA A 316 -8.71 0.52 -11.56
CA ALA A 316 -8.12 1.03 -10.32
C ALA A 316 -6.78 0.33 -10.03
N THR A 317 -6.04 0.85 -9.08
CA THR A 317 -4.78 0.27 -8.59
C THR A 317 -4.97 -0.38 -7.22
N LEU A 318 -4.17 -1.38 -6.86
CA LEU A 318 -4.36 -2.19 -5.66
C LEU A 318 -4.11 -1.44 -4.33
N ASP A 319 -3.48 -0.27 -4.34
CA ASP A 319 -3.43 0.60 -3.16
C ASP A 319 -4.83 1.10 -2.74
N GLN A 320 -5.78 1.16 -3.70
CA GLN A 320 -7.18 1.52 -3.50
C GLN A 320 -8.06 0.30 -3.14
N TYR A 321 -7.51 -0.93 -3.12
CA TYR A 321 -8.28 -2.13 -2.77
C TYR A 321 -8.82 -2.03 -1.34
N PRO A 322 -10.13 -2.29 -1.12
CA PRO A 322 -10.81 -1.96 0.14
C PRO A 322 -10.33 -2.78 1.33
N GLU A 323 -9.78 -3.95 1.09
CA GLU A 323 -9.30 -4.86 2.12
C GLU A 323 -7.77 -4.86 2.22
N LYS A 324 -7.24 -5.34 3.35
CA LYS A 324 -5.81 -5.36 3.58
C LYS A 324 -5.06 -6.18 2.54
N SER A 325 -5.56 -7.34 2.19
CA SER A 325 -4.94 -8.30 1.25
C SER A 325 -5.99 -9.11 0.52
N TYR A 326 -5.63 -9.71 -0.61
CA TYR A 326 -6.42 -10.72 -1.30
C TYR A 326 -5.50 -11.86 -1.74
N HIS A 327 -5.59 -12.99 -1.11
CA HIS A 327 -4.82 -14.17 -1.48
C HIS A 327 -5.57 -15.45 -1.11
N THR A 328 -5.22 -16.54 -1.78
CA THR A 328 -5.69 -17.87 -1.40
C THR A 328 -4.98 -18.34 -0.13
N VAL A 329 -5.64 -19.19 0.64
CA VAL A 329 -5.00 -19.81 1.80
C VAL A 329 -4.01 -20.86 1.31
N PRO A 330 -2.73 -20.84 1.76
CA PRO A 330 -1.76 -21.86 1.34
C PRO A 330 -2.28 -23.28 1.60
N VAL A 331 -2.04 -24.19 0.66
CA VAL A 331 -2.55 -25.59 0.70
C VAL A 331 -2.28 -26.28 2.05
N TYR A 332 -1.10 -26.04 2.64
CA TYR A 332 -0.74 -26.58 3.95
C TYR A 332 -1.75 -26.21 5.05
N SER A 333 -2.30 -24.99 4.98
CA SER A 333 -3.21 -24.48 6.01
C SER A 333 -4.60 -25.11 5.97
N HIS A 334 -4.99 -25.76 4.86
CA HIS A 334 -6.29 -26.42 4.74
C HIS A 334 -6.37 -27.68 5.62
N ASP A 335 -5.29 -28.44 5.72
CA ASP A 335 -5.25 -29.74 6.40
C ASP A 335 -4.46 -29.71 7.71
N HIS A 336 -3.78 -28.60 8.02
CA HIS A 336 -2.90 -28.48 9.17
C HIS A 336 -3.32 -27.29 10.05
N PRO A 337 -3.75 -27.54 11.30
CA PRO A 337 -4.05 -26.47 12.25
C PRO A 337 -2.79 -25.69 12.63
N ASP A 338 -2.97 -24.56 13.31
CA ASP A 338 -1.85 -23.82 13.89
C ASP A 338 -1.06 -24.70 14.86
N LEU A 339 0.24 -24.77 14.64
CA LEU A 339 1.18 -25.49 15.48
C LEU A 339 2.26 -24.51 15.93
N PRO A 340 2.07 -23.80 17.06
CA PRO A 340 3.04 -22.85 17.57
C PRO A 340 4.32 -23.55 18.03
N ALA A 341 5.44 -22.85 17.91
CA ALA A 341 6.72 -23.32 18.44
C ALA A 341 6.69 -23.36 19.95
N LYS A 342 7.23 -24.41 20.53
CA LYS A 342 7.50 -24.55 21.97
C LYS A 342 8.82 -23.90 22.37
N SER A 343 9.77 -23.89 21.46
CA SER A 343 11.07 -23.23 21.63
C SER A 343 11.67 -22.87 20.27
N VAL A 344 12.64 -21.96 20.31
CA VAL A 344 13.48 -21.61 19.16
C VAL A 344 14.92 -21.47 19.58
N CYS A 345 15.86 -22.04 18.83
CA CYS A 345 17.29 -21.87 19.03
C CYS A 345 17.93 -21.25 17.79
N VAL A 346 19.05 -20.58 17.98
CA VAL A 346 19.86 -19.99 16.90
C VAL A 346 21.09 -20.85 16.61
N THR A 347 21.63 -20.74 15.40
CA THR A 347 22.80 -21.53 14.96
C THR A 347 24.07 -21.31 15.81
N HIS A 348 24.18 -20.13 16.43
CA HIS A 348 25.30 -19.77 17.28
C HIS A 348 24.79 -19.08 18.55
N GLU A 349 24.93 -19.74 19.68
CA GLU A 349 24.60 -19.15 20.99
C GLU A 349 25.62 -18.07 21.40
N ASN A 350 26.89 -18.28 21.07
CA ASN A 350 27.99 -17.34 21.32
C ASN A 350 28.81 -17.20 20.04
N PHE A 351 29.05 -15.98 19.59
CA PHE A 351 29.78 -15.71 18.37
C PHE A 351 30.62 -14.43 18.46
N SER A 352 31.78 -14.43 17.82
CA SER A 352 32.62 -13.22 17.70
C SER A 352 32.93 -12.93 16.25
N ILE A 353 32.88 -11.66 15.86
CA ILE A 353 33.07 -11.19 14.50
C ILE A 353 33.72 -9.80 14.49
N TYR A 354 34.55 -9.51 13.48
CA TYR A 354 35.14 -8.17 13.32
C TYR A 354 34.12 -7.17 12.77
N ALA A 355 34.23 -5.92 13.20
CA ALA A 355 33.44 -4.84 12.64
C ALA A 355 33.55 -4.76 11.10
N GLY A 356 32.46 -4.46 10.41
CA GLY A 356 32.35 -4.44 8.94
C GLY A 356 32.16 -5.82 8.30
N LYS A 357 31.99 -6.89 9.08
CA LYS A 357 31.71 -8.24 8.58
C LYS A 357 30.25 -8.61 8.80
N GLU A 358 29.80 -9.61 8.03
CA GLU A 358 28.42 -10.13 8.07
C GLU A 358 28.41 -11.63 8.40
N ILE A 359 27.33 -12.08 9.00
CA ILE A 359 27.02 -13.49 9.25
C ILE A 359 25.52 -13.73 9.11
N LEU A 360 25.17 -14.86 8.49
CA LEU A 360 23.78 -15.34 8.48
C LEU A 360 23.53 -16.23 9.69
N LEU A 361 22.67 -15.78 10.59
CA LEU A 361 22.09 -16.62 11.65
C LEU A 361 20.88 -17.36 11.13
N MET A 362 20.71 -18.61 11.54
CA MET A 362 19.51 -19.40 11.26
C MET A 362 18.82 -19.76 12.57
N ALA A 363 17.50 -19.80 12.56
CA ALA A 363 16.69 -20.24 13.68
C ALA A 363 16.11 -21.63 13.38
N ARG A 364 16.06 -22.48 14.40
CA ARG A 364 15.41 -23.78 14.38
C ARG A 364 14.33 -23.80 15.45
N MET A 365 13.10 -24.04 15.04
CA MET A 365 11.96 -24.20 15.94
C MET A 365 11.77 -25.66 16.35
N ASP A 366 11.20 -25.85 17.51
CA ASP A 366 10.72 -27.15 18.00
C ASP A 366 9.22 -27.04 18.35
N PRO A 367 8.34 -27.85 17.72
CA PRO A 367 8.65 -28.81 16.66
C PRO A 367 9.07 -28.15 15.34
N ILE A 368 9.81 -28.87 14.50
CA ILE A 368 10.30 -28.36 13.21
C ILE A 368 9.18 -28.06 12.23
N GLU A 369 8.03 -28.72 12.40
CA GLU A 369 6.77 -28.51 11.68
C GLU A 369 5.97 -27.31 12.17
N SER A 370 6.48 -26.56 13.16
CA SER A 370 5.80 -25.37 13.67
C SER A 370 5.35 -24.45 12.53
N THR A 371 4.14 -23.93 12.66
CA THR A 371 3.58 -22.97 11.69
C THR A 371 4.04 -21.53 11.91
N ASP A 372 4.78 -21.29 13.00
CA ASP A 372 5.38 -19.99 13.26
C ASP A 372 6.38 -19.59 12.18
N TYR A 373 6.50 -18.29 11.94
CA TYR A 373 7.66 -17.68 11.29
C TYR A 373 8.57 -17.04 12.35
N VAL A 374 9.79 -16.66 11.96
CA VAL A 374 10.77 -16.04 12.84
C VAL A 374 11.07 -14.63 12.37
N ARG A 375 10.94 -13.65 13.25
CA ARG A 375 11.49 -12.31 13.10
C ARG A 375 12.79 -12.16 13.90
N TRP A 376 13.65 -11.26 13.45
CA TRP A 376 14.94 -11.01 14.09
C TRP A 376 14.99 -9.61 14.69
N GLU A 377 15.70 -9.48 15.81
CA GLU A 377 15.84 -8.22 16.52
C GLU A 377 17.25 -8.09 17.11
N SER A 378 17.87 -6.93 16.97
CA SER A 378 19.12 -6.59 17.66
C SER A 378 18.82 -5.79 18.92
N ALA A 379 19.43 -6.17 20.05
CA ALA A 379 19.32 -5.43 21.31
C ALA A 379 19.97 -4.03 21.22
N ASP A 380 20.95 -3.85 20.35
CA ASP A 380 21.61 -2.56 20.07
C ASP A 380 21.99 -2.45 18.59
N PRO A 381 21.12 -1.85 17.76
CA PRO A 381 21.39 -1.67 16.33
C PRO A 381 22.60 -0.78 16.02
N THR A 382 23.15 -0.06 17.00
CA THR A 382 24.38 0.74 16.81
C THR A 382 25.63 -0.11 16.86
N ILE A 383 25.58 -1.30 17.46
CA ILE A 383 26.68 -2.28 17.53
C ILE A 383 26.57 -3.28 16.38
N ALA A 384 25.39 -3.83 16.16
CA ALA A 384 25.10 -4.70 15.03
C ALA A 384 23.63 -4.59 14.61
N THR A 385 23.37 -4.59 13.31
CA THR A 385 22.01 -4.71 12.75
C THR A 385 21.74 -6.15 12.35
N VAL A 386 20.47 -6.52 12.28
CA VAL A 386 20.02 -7.81 11.74
C VAL A 386 18.88 -7.59 10.75
N SER A 387 18.96 -8.26 9.61
CA SER A 387 17.92 -8.22 8.58
C SER A 387 16.75 -9.15 8.93
N ILE A 388 15.64 -9.01 8.22
CA ILE A 388 14.46 -9.89 8.35
C ILE A 388 14.79 -11.37 8.08
N SER A 389 15.84 -11.65 7.33
CA SER A 389 16.31 -13.00 6.99
C SER A 389 17.38 -13.54 7.94
N GLY A 390 17.75 -12.80 8.99
CA GLY A 390 18.78 -13.22 9.96
C GLY A 390 20.22 -12.88 9.54
N ASN A 391 20.42 -12.06 8.48
CA ASN A 391 21.76 -11.59 8.15
C ASN A 391 22.17 -10.48 9.12
N VAL A 392 23.22 -10.70 9.90
CA VAL A 392 23.73 -9.76 10.90
C VAL A 392 24.92 -9.02 10.32
N THR A 393 24.90 -7.69 10.36
CA THR A 393 26.01 -6.81 10.00
C THR A 393 26.61 -6.21 11.26
N ALA A 394 27.88 -6.54 11.54
CA ALA A 394 28.64 -5.98 12.67
C ALA A 394 29.12 -4.56 12.34
N LEU A 395 28.70 -3.56 13.13
CA LEU A 395 28.98 -2.15 12.83
C LEU A 395 30.09 -1.55 13.69
N LYS A 396 30.08 -1.82 15.00
CA LYS A 396 30.95 -1.19 15.98
C LYS A 396 31.36 -2.19 17.05
N GLN A 397 32.61 -2.07 17.52
CA GLN A 397 33.12 -2.89 18.64
C GLN A 397 32.18 -2.80 19.85
N GLY A 398 31.86 -3.97 20.43
CA GLY A 398 30.95 -4.07 21.57
C GLY A 398 30.35 -5.46 21.72
N LYS A 399 29.46 -5.61 22.71
CA LYS A 399 28.65 -6.81 22.90
C LYS A 399 27.19 -6.50 22.64
N VAL A 400 26.48 -7.38 21.96
CA VAL A 400 25.07 -7.23 21.60
C VAL A 400 24.39 -8.59 21.51
N ASP A 401 23.14 -8.66 21.94
CA ASP A 401 22.31 -9.84 21.76
C ASP A 401 21.48 -9.71 20.49
N ILE A 402 21.48 -10.79 19.69
CA ILE A 402 20.61 -10.91 18.52
C ILE A 402 19.55 -11.97 18.84
N TYR A 403 18.29 -11.57 18.74
CA TYR A 403 17.14 -12.41 19.06
C TYR A 403 16.48 -12.96 17.81
N ALA A 404 16.16 -14.26 17.83
CA ALA A 404 15.20 -14.90 16.97
C ALA A 404 13.88 -15.04 17.73
N ILE A 405 12.81 -14.43 17.25
CA ILE A 405 11.52 -14.37 17.94
C ILE A 405 10.46 -15.00 17.05
N THR A 406 9.77 -16.04 17.53
CA THR A 406 8.68 -16.67 16.78
C THR A 406 7.41 -15.82 16.85
N SER A 407 6.49 -16.00 15.90
CA SER A 407 5.16 -15.33 15.93
C SER A 407 4.36 -15.67 17.19
N SER A 408 4.57 -16.84 17.78
CA SER A 408 3.98 -17.24 19.08
C SER A 408 4.74 -16.67 20.31
N GLY A 409 5.85 -15.93 20.10
CA GLY A 409 6.57 -15.23 21.17
C GLY A 409 7.75 -15.98 21.81
N GLN A 410 8.13 -17.16 21.32
CA GLN A 410 9.34 -17.85 21.79
C GLN A 410 10.59 -17.08 21.38
N ARG A 411 11.63 -17.08 22.22
CA ARG A 411 12.88 -16.35 21.97
C ARG A 411 14.09 -17.28 22.00
N GLY A 412 14.90 -17.21 20.94
CA GLY A 412 16.28 -17.71 20.91
C GLY A 412 17.26 -16.54 20.88
N VAL A 413 18.45 -16.69 21.41
CA VAL A 413 19.44 -15.62 21.51
C VAL A 413 20.81 -16.05 20.99
N CYS A 414 21.49 -15.15 20.29
CA CYS A 414 22.91 -15.20 19.99
C CYS A 414 23.62 -14.07 20.74
N HIS A 415 24.52 -14.41 21.68
CA HIS A 415 25.37 -13.45 22.37
C HIS A 415 26.56 -13.11 21.48
N MET A 416 26.53 -11.96 20.83
CA MET A 416 27.55 -11.57 19.86
C MET A 416 28.56 -10.59 20.46
N THR A 417 29.84 -10.80 20.13
CA THR A 417 30.94 -9.86 20.43
C THR A 417 31.49 -9.33 19.11
N VAL A 418 31.38 -8.03 18.87
CA VAL A 418 32.05 -7.34 17.75
C VAL A 418 33.44 -6.90 18.22
N LEU A 419 34.48 -7.38 17.49
CA LEU A 419 35.88 -7.15 17.77
C LEU A 419 36.43 -5.93 17.04
#